data_11b3f38b8177b391e12c61e568ce714a
#
_entry.id   11b3f38b8177b391e12c61e568ce714a
#
_cell.length_a   1.000
_cell.length_b   1.000
_cell.length_c   1.000
_cell.angle_alpha   90.00
_cell.angle_beta   90.00
_cell.angle_gamma   90.00
#
_symmetry.space_group_name_H-M   'P 1'
#
loop_
_entity.id
_entity.type
_entity.pdbx_description
1 polymer ?
#
loop_
_entity_poly.entity_id
_entity_poly.type
_entity_poly.pdbx_seq_one_letter_code
_entity_poly.pdbx_strand_id
1 'polypeptide(L)'
;MKKHGYKRRVLSKRRRSRFSASIWAPILKLAGCIAGVLAALGILTLLIMIVLEGVFKIDTPLRPDGFFGKAARLVKIELPLIESPTPYIPPEPTPTPHPMDLFIGEDEEKEIVFPAGMSYTWLSDPYCFNGEIICSAGKIVNGKALMCALLKYNISTGKVSELPIKARNDHLIYPVFNEKYLVYFDANQKNGGGDICALDLKNSSAEPKIIKKVYVGQPEIKLWDEYIAWTERTGSERDKIFVCHIPTEETTVVQYFNSSGYGASMPYFENGKLIWAGEDSTRARCSSINYISLNETSIGELYPGVYVHDPETNGKYYAWLDGPHGPSAKLYVWDGSGTPVAAAEGVVEFGIAENFVAYGKDEAVWIYVFENGKSYRLTPERENTQFLGVSGGYVMWMDVTSRERDIIKYALPPL
;
A
#
# COMPACT_ATOMS: atom_id res chain seq x y z
N MET A 1 68.24 25.57 -22.40
CA MET A 1 68.90 26.84 -22.84
C MET A 1 67.92 27.99 -22.68
N LYS A 2 68.47 29.07 -21.97
CA LYS A 2 68.01 30.47 -21.92
C LYS A 2 66.61 30.76 -21.38
N LYS A 3 66.49 31.28 -20.20
CA LYS A 3 66.84 32.53 -19.50
C LYS A 3 65.89 33.71 -19.76
N HIS A 4 65.33 34.15 -18.64
CA HIS A 4 65.18 35.55 -18.17
C HIS A 4 63.99 36.40 -18.66
N GLY A 5 63.40 37.02 -17.63
CA GLY A 5 62.71 38.28 -17.77
C GLY A 5 61.84 38.71 -16.56
N TYR A 6 62.50 39.10 -15.47
CA TYR A 6 61.94 39.89 -14.35
C TYR A 6 61.61 41.29 -14.80
N LYS A 7 60.41 41.80 -14.47
CA LYS A 7 60.24 43.27 -14.27
C LYS A 7 59.26 43.55 -13.14
N ARG A 8 59.84 44.10 -12.08
CA ARG A 8 59.19 44.83 -11.00
C ARG A 8 58.65 46.17 -11.51
N ARG A 9 57.48 46.60 -11.01
CA ARG A 9 57.08 48.04 -10.78
C ARG A 9 56.09 48.02 -9.62
N VAL A 10 56.50 48.45 -8.47
CA VAL A 10 56.57 49.74 -7.82
C VAL A 10 55.20 50.36 -7.54
N LEU A 11 54.83 50.24 -6.30
CA LEU A 11 54.09 51.11 -5.36
C LEU A 11 53.43 52.37 -5.88
N SER A 12 52.11 52.48 -5.60
CA SER A 12 51.53 53.72 -5.16
C SER A 12 50.65 53.50 -3.93
N LYS A 13 51.12 53.97 -2.79
CA LYS A 13 50.36 54.14 -1.56
C LYS A 13 49.28 55.19 -1.81
N ARG A 14 48.02 54.81 -1.79
CA ARG A 14 46.90 55.75 -1.53
C ARG A 14 46.42 55.51 -0.11
N ARG A 15 46.81 56.39 0.80
CA ARG A 15 46.16 56.61 2.09
C ARG A 15 44.70 56.92 1.80
N ARG A 16 43.79 56.04 2.19
CA ARG A 16 42.40 56.38 2.45
C ARG A 16 42.16 56.33 3.94
N SER A 17 41.70 57.47 4.41
CA SER A 17 41.30 57.84 5.74
C SER A 17 40.49 56.73 6.43
N ARG A 18 40.90 56.36 7.63
CA ARG A 18 40.05 55.64 8.58
C ARG A 18 38.91 56.60 8.96
N PHE A 19 37.75 56.46 8.31
CA PHE A 19 36.52 56.97 8.87
C PHE A 19 35.96 55.88 9.80
N SER A 20 35.67 56.32 11.00
CA SER A 20 35.13 55.60 12.14
C SER A 20 34.26 54.39 11.78
N ALA A 21 34.67 53.20 12.30
CA ALA A 21 33.78 52.05 12.33
C ALA A 21 32.49 52.50 13.02
N SER A 22 31.44 52.61 12.20
CA SER A 22 30.14 53.06 12.63
C SER A 22 29.70 52.23 13.84
N ILE A 23 29.44 52.87 14.96
CA ILE A 23 28.82 52.31 16.17
C ILE A 23 27.51 51.56 15.83
N TRP A 24 26.95 51.87 14.67
CA TRP A 24 25.73 51.27 14.13
C TRP A 24 25.88 49.84 13.64
N ALA A 25 27.09 49.38 13.25
CA ALA A 25 27.28 48.03 12.73
C ALA A 25 26.99 46.91 13.77
N PRO A 26 27.44 47.00 15.03
CA PRO A 26 27.06 46.04 16.07
C PRO A 26 25.58 46.17 16.47
N ILE A 27 25.01 47.38 16.46
CA ILE A 27 23.58 47.58 16.78
C ILE A 27 22.68 46.96 15.71
N LEU A 28 23.00 47.08 14.42
CA LEU A 28 22.26 46.46 13.32
C LEU A 28 22.37 44.91 13.37
N LYS A 29 23.54 44.40 13.73
CA LYS A 29 23.71 42.93 13.92
C LYS A 29 22.88 42.43 15.10
N LEU A 30 22.88 43.15 16.22
CA LEU A 30 22.07 42.77 17.39
C LEU A 30 20.57 42.84 17.08
N ALA A 31 20.10 43.88 16.39
CA ALA A 31 18.72 44.04 15.95
C ALA A 31 18.32 42.89 14.99
N GLY A 32 19.19 42.49 14.07
CA GLY A 32 18.97 41.35 13.17
C GLY A 32 18.89 40.03 13.93
N CYS A 33 19.73 39.78 14.92
CA CYS A 33 19.67 38.60 15.77
C CYS A 33 18.37 38.55 16.59
N ILE A 34 17.95 39.70 17.18
CA ILE A 34 16.70 39.76 17.95
C ILE A 34 15.49 39.49 17.03
N ALA A 35 15.46 40.11 15.83
CA ALA A 35 14.39 39.85 14.87
C ALA A 35 14.35 38.36 14.42
N GLY A 36 15.49 37.75 14.20
CA GLY A 36 15.60 36.35 13.89
C GLY A 36 15.07 35.43 15.00
N VAL A 37 15.42 35.70 16.26
CA VAL A 37 14.91 34.95 17.42
C VAL A 37 13.39 35.14 17.57
N LEU A 38 12.87 36.32 17.40
CA LEU A 38 11.43 36.59 17.48
C LEU A 38 10.66 35.90 16.36
N ALA A 39 11.21 35.87 15.14
CA ALA A 39 10.63 35.12 14.03
C ALA A 39 10.63 33.62 14.29
N ALA A 40 11.73 33.05 14.81
CA ALA A 40 11.81 31.64 15.16
C ALA A 40 10.83 31.24 16.27
N LEU A 41 10.69 32.09 17.29
CA LEU A 41 9.69 31.87 18.36
C LEU A 41 8.27 31.95 17.82
N GLY A 42 8.00 32.88 16.90
CA GLY A 42 6.69 33.00 16.25
C GLY A 42 6.33 31.74 15.44
N ILE A 43 7.29 31.20 14.67
CA ILE A 43 7.10 29.95 13.92
C ILE A 43 6.88 28.77 14.87
N LEU A 44 7.67 28.66 15.94
CA LEU A 44 7.52 27.59 16.92
C LEU A 44 6.14 27.63 17.61
N THR A 45 5.68 28.83 17.99
CA THR A 45 4.36 29.01 18.58
C THR A 45 3.26 28.59 17.59
N LEU A 46 3.39 28.97 16.32
CA LEU A 46 2.45 28.57 15.27
C LEU A 46 2.40 27.06 15.10
N LEU A 47 3.56 26.39 15.08
CA LEU A 47 3.65 24.94 14.98
C LEU A 47 3.00 24.25 16.20
N ILE A 48 3.25 24.76 17.40
CA ILE A 48 2.61 24.26 18.62
C ILE A 48 1.08 24.40 18.53
N MET A 49 0.57 25.52 18.07
CA MET A 49 -0.87 25.75 17.92
C MET A 49 -1.47 24.77 16.89
N ILE A 50 -0.80 24.54 15.76
CA ILE A 50 -1.24 23.57 14.75
C ILE A 50 -1.30 22.15 15.33
N VAL A 51 -0.32 21.75 16.14
CA VAL A 51 -0.31 20.44 16.79
C VAL A 51 -1.43 20.33 17.83
N LEU A 52 -1.61 21.37 18.66
CA LEU A 52 -2.67 21.38 19.66
C LEU A 52 -4.06 21.27 19.03
N GLU A 53 -4.28 21.97 17.93
CA GLU A 53 -5.56 21.93 17.23
C GLU A 53 -5.75 20.64 16.42
N GLY A 54 -4.70 20.18 15.72
CA GLY A 54 -4.78 19.00 14.87
C GLY A 54 -4.80 17.67 15.64
N VAL A 55 -3.94 17.54 16.67
CA VAL A 55 -3.77 16.29 17.40
C VAL A 55 -4.66 16.23 18.63
N PHE A 56 -4.69 17.32 19.42
CA PHE A 56 -5.40 17.34 20.70
C PHE A 56 -6.79 17.97 20.64
N LYS A 57 -7.21 18.48 19.47
CA LYS A 57 -8.51 19.15 19.25
C LYS A 57 -8.79 20.30 20.23
N ILE A 58 -7.73 20.94 20.70
CA ILE A 58 -7.81 22.12 21.57
C ILE A 58 -8.05 23.36 20.72
N ASP A 59 -9.05 24.17 21.08
CA ASP A 59 -9.36 25.40 20.38
C ASP A 59 -8.20 26.40 20.48
N THR A 60 -7.69 26.84 19.35
CA THR A 60 -6.61 27.82 19.27
C THR A 60 -7.10 29.12 18.64
N PRO A 61 -6.37 30.25 18.82
CA PRO A 61 -6.69 31.52 18.16
C PRO A 61 -6.67 31.48 16.61
N LEU A 62 -6.22 30.39 16.00
CA LEU A 62 -6.15 30.24 14.54
C LEU A 62 -7.50 29.91 13.90
N ARG A 63 -8.49 29.47 14.67
CA ARG A 63 -9.82 29.18 14.12
C ARG A 63 -10.51 30.46 13.58
N PRO A 64 -11.43 30.32 12.61
CA PRO A 64 -12.14 31.47 12.00
C PRO A 64 -12.87 32.35 13.02
N ASP A 65 -13.30 31.79 14.15
CA ASP A 65 -13.93 32.47 15.28
C ASP A 65 -12.95 32.92 16.38
N GLY A 66 -11.69 32.49 16.29
CA GLY A 66 -10.60 32.92 17.14
C GLY A 66 -10.12 34.36 16.87
N PHE A 67 -9.15 34.81 17.67
CA PHE A 67 -8.65 36.18 17.62
C PHE A 67 -8.14 36.61 16.23
N PHE A 68 -7.34 35.75 15.56
CA PHE A 68 -6.78 36.05 14.25
C PHE A 68 -7.83 36.03 13.14
N GLY A 69 -8.82 35.12 13.21
CA GLY A 69 -9.92 35.11 12.26
C GLY A 69 -10.80 36.35 12.38
N LYS A 70 -11.06 36.85 13.62
CA LYS A 70 -11.76 38.12 13.85
C LYS A 70 -10.96 39.32 13.39
N ALA A 71 -9.64 39.34 13.59
CA ALA A 71 -8.76 40.38 13.12
C ALA A 71 -8.70 40.45 11.58
N ALA A 72 -8.64 39.30 10.90
CA ALA A 72 -8.67 39.25 9.45
C ALA A 72 -9.96 39.80 8.84
N ARG A 73 -11.11 39.54 9.47
CA ARG A 73 -12.40 40.13 9.06
C ARG A 73 -12.44 41.66 9.19
N LEU A 74 -11.81 42.20 10.25
CA LEU A 74 -11.72 43.65 10.44
C LEU A 74 -10.89 44.35 9.36
N VAL A 75 -9.91 43.65 8.78
CA VAL A 75 -9.04 44.23 7.73
C VAL A 75 -9.59 43.92 6.32
N LYS A 76 -10.79 43.35 6.19
CA LYS A 76 -11.42 42.94 4.92
C LYS A 76 -10.52 42.05 4.04
N ILE A 77 -9.63 41.30 4.62
CA ILE A 77 -8.95 40.23 3.91
C ILE A 77 -9.96 39.08 3.82
N GLU A 78 -10.54 38.86 2.65
CA GLU A 78 -11.29 37.65 2.35
C GLU A 78 -10.27 36.50 2.34
N LEU A 79 -10.13 35.83 3.48
CA LEU A 79 -9.54 34.50 3.51
C LEU A 79 -10.47 33.62 2.66
N PRO A 80 -9.96 32.85 1.69
CA PRO A 80 -10.79 31.91 0.99
C PRO A 80 -11.47 31.05 2.07
N LEU A 81 -12.78 31.14 2.16
CA LEU A 81 -13.57 30.23 2.97
C LEU A 81 -13.27 28.84 2.42
N ILE A 82 -12.37 28.13 3.09
CA ILE A 82 -12.34 26.68 2.97
C ILE A 82 -13.65 26.28 3.65
N GLU A 83 -14.71 26.16 2.84
CA GLU A 83 -15.92 25.49 3.29
C GLU A 83 -15.40 24.13 3.79
N SER A 84 -15.49 23.93 5.11
CA SER A 84 -15.29 22.58 5.65
C SER A 84 -16.23 21.69 4.86
N PRO A 85 -15.73 20.71 4.10
CA PRO A 85 -16.62 19.80 3.41
C PRO A 85 -17.62 19.34 4.46
N THR A 86 -18.91 19.39 4.12
CA THR A 86 -19.95 18.85 4.98
C THR A 86 -19.44 17.47 5.39
N PRO A 87 -19.21 17.21 6.69
CA PRO A 87 -18.65 15.93 7.07
C PRO A 87 -19.56 14.88 6.45
N TYR A 88 -19.00 14.04 5.57
CA TYR A 88 -19.68 12.85 5.13
C TYR A 88 -19.98 12.10 6.44
N ILE A 89 -21.25 12.09 6.82
CA ILE A 89 -21.74 11.23 7.88
C ILE A 89 -21.94 9.90 7.18
N PRO A 90 -21.04 8.91 7.36
CA PRO A 90 -21.30 7.57 6.87
C PRO A 90 -22.68 7.18 7.36
N PRO A 91 -23.53 6.55 6.55
CA PRO A 91 -24.79 6.00 7.07
C PRO A 91 -24.44 5.19 8.32
N GLU A 92 -25.25 5.35 9.37
CA GLU A 92 -25.03 4.60 10.63
C GLU A 92 -24.82 3.13 10.25
N PRO A 93 -23.71 2.53 10.68
CA PRO A 93 -23.42 1.15 10.33
C PRO A 93 -24.61 0.31 10.78
N THR A 94 -25.16 -0.46 9.87
CA THR A 94 -26.11 -1.50 10.23
C THR A 94 -25.45 -2.32 11.33
N PRO A 95 -26.10 -2.50 12.52
CA PRO A 95 -25.47 -3.18 13.64
C PRO A 95 -24.91 -4.52 13.17
N THR A 96 -23.61 -4.67 13.25
CA THR A 96 -22.93 -5.92 12.87
C THR A 96 -23.54 -7.02 13.71
N PRO A 97 -24.14 -8.05 13.12
CA PRO A 97 -24.63 -9.19 13.86
C PRO A 97 -23.51 -9.74 14.74
N HIS A 98 -23.79 -10.09 16.00
CA HIS A 98 -22.81 -10.76 16.84
C HIS A 98 -22.23 -11.95 16.07
N PRO A 99 -20.91 -12.09 16.00
CA PRO A 99 -20.30 -13.21 15.34
C PRO A 99 -20.85 -14.49 15.96
N MET A 100 -21.49 -15.31 15.14
CA MET A 100 -21.75 -16.67 15.56
C MET A 100 -20.44 -17.43 15.38
N ASP A 101 -19.98 -18.10 16.41
CA ASP A 101 -18.81 -18.95 16.39
C ASP A 101 -19.06 -20.15 15.47
N LEU A 102 -19.01 -19.91 14.16
CA LEU A 102 -18.94 -20.98 13.18
C LEU A 102 -17.46 -21.24 12.94
N PHE A 103 -17.00 -22.18 13.64
CA PHE A 103 -15.73 -22.81 13.48
C PHE A 103 -15.80 -23.71 12.24
N ILE A 104 -14.87 -23.57 11.29
CA ILE A 104 -14.60 -24.64 10.34
C ILE A 104 -14.01 -25.76 11.18
N GLY A 105 -14.56 -26.96 11.09
CA GLY A 105 -14.05 -28.11 11.82
C GLY A 105 -12.55 -28.31 11.57
N GLU A 106 -11.81 -28.77 12.57
CA GLU A 106 -10.36 -29.02 12.45
C GLU A 106 -10.01 -29.87 11.22
N ASP A 107 -10.94 -30.67 10.72
CA ASP A 107 -10.79 -31.56 9.53
C ASP A 107 -10.80 -30.77 8.19
N GLU A 108 -11.30 -29.53 8.17
CA GLU A 108 -11.38 -28.68 6.96
C GLU A 108 -10.18 -27.76 6.80
N GLU A 109 -9.44 -27.54 7.90
CA GLU A 109 -8.19 -26.80 7.91
C GLU A 109 -7.05 -27.69 7.43
N LYS A 110 -6.29 -27.21 6.47
CA LYS A 110 -5.15 -27.92 5.89
C LYS A 110 -3.90 -27.07 5.96
N GLU A 111 -2.75 -27.71 6.14
CA GLU A 111 -1.47 -27.04 6.12
C GLU A 111 -0.62 -27.44 4.91
N ILE A 112 0.25 -26.54 4.46
CA ILE A 112 1.27 -26.83 3.47
C ILE A 112 2.47 -27.42 4.19
N VAL A 113 2.63 -28.75 4.05
CA VAL A 113 3.72 -29.50 4.68
C VAL A 113 4.86 -29.68 3.67
N PHE A 114 6.08 -29.37 4.10
CA PHE A 114 7.26 -29.64 3.32
C PHE A 114 7.59 -31.13 3.30
N PRO A 115 7.88 -31.70 2.11
CA PRO A 115 8.44 -33.04 2.03
C PRO A 115 9.77 -33.13 2.78
N ALA A 116 10.03 -34.28 3.35
CA ALA A 116 11.33 -34.58 3.97
C ALA A 116 12.46 -34.34 2.94
N GLY A 117 13.45 -33.52 3.31
CA GLY A 117 14.59 -33.18 2.46
C GLY A 117 14.54 -31.82 1.78
N MET A 118 13.43 -31.08 1.81
CA MET A 118 13.41 -29.69 1.44
C MET A 118 14.00 -28.81 2.55
N SER A 119 14.97 -27.97 2.21
CA SER A 119 15.74 -27.16 3.17
C SER A 119 15.23 -25.73 3.32
N TYR A 120 13.93 -25.50 3.11
CA TYR A 120 13.30 -24.19 3.32
C TYR A 120 12.85 -24.05 4.77
N THR A 121 12.96 -22.83 5.30
CA THR A 121 12.65 -22.53 6.69
C THR A 121 11.30 -21.86 6.84
N TRP A 122 10.89 -21.07 5.84
CA TRP A 122 9.61 -20.36 5.86
C TRP A 122 9.01 -20.22 4.46
N LEU A 123 7.71 -19.96 4.42
CA LEU A 123 6.90 -19.65 3.23
C LEU A 123 6.28 -18.27 3.37
N SER A 124 6.00 -17.61 2.24
CA SER A 124 5.18 -16.38 2.18
C SER A 124 4.43 -16.29 0.86
N ASP A 125 3.57 -15.29 0.77
CA ASP A 125 2.87 -14.85 -0.44
C ASP A 125 2.17 -16.03 -1.18
N PRO A 126 1.33 -16.84 -0.53
CA PRO A 126 0.65 -17.92 -1.21
C PRO A 126 -0.43 -17.37 -2.16
N TYR A 127 -0.50 -17.93 -3.35
CA TYR A 127 -1.56 -17.65 -4.32
C TYR A 127 -2.11 -18.97 -4.87
N CYS A 128 -3.43 -19.11 -4.88
CA CYS A 128 -4.13 -20.32 -5.33
C CYS A 128 -4.84 -20.10 -6.67
N PHE A 129 -4.67 -21.01 -7.58
CA PHE A 129 -5.44 -21.09 -8.82
C PHE A 129 -5.62 -22.56 -9.24
N ASN A 130 -6.83 -22.97 -9.61
CA ASN A 130 -7.17 -24.33 -10.06
C ASN A 130 -6.66 -25.47 -9.16
N GLY A 131 -6.75 -25.31 -7.83
CA GLY A 131 -6.32 -26.33 -6.86
C GLY A 131 -4.79 -26.48 -6.73
N GLU A 132 -4.03 -25.55 -7.26
CA GLU A 132 -2.59 -25.42 -7.04
C GLU A 132 -2.31 -24.14 -6.26
N ILE A 133 -1.40 -24.20 -5.29
CA ILE A 133 -0.89 -23.04 -4.57
C ILE A 133 0.56 -22.84 -4.97
N ILE A 134 0.92 -21.63 -5.40
CA ILE A 134 2.32 -21.20 -5.55
C ILE A 134 2.63 -20.22 -4.44
N CYS A 135 3.77 -20.43 -3.77
CA CYS A 135 4.24 -19.57 -2.71
C CYS A 135 5.75 -19.33 -2.80
N SER A 136 6.20 -18.25 -2.20
CA SER A 136 7.62 -17.95 -2.04
C SER A 136 8.20 -18.81 -0.91
N ALA A 137 9.42 -19.30 -1.09
CA ALA A 137 10.09 -20.14 -0.10
C ALA A 137 11.47 -19.60 0.26
N GLY A 138 11.73 -19.52 1.56
CA GLY A 138 12.92 -18.92 2.12
C GLY A 138 13.80 -19.87 2.93
N LYS A 139 15.11 -19.57 2.92
CA LYS A 139 16.13 -20.21 3.76
C LYS A 139 17.25 -19.24 4.11
N ILE A 140 18.07 -19.64 5.09
CA ILE A 140 19.30 -18.92 5.39
C ILE A 140 20.39 -19.33 4.40
N VAL A 141 20.90 -18.35 3.67
CA VAL A 141 22.05 -18.53 2.75
C VAL A 141 23.15 -17.56 3.17
N ASN A 142 24.31 -18.07 3.57
CA ASN A 142 25.44 -17.27 4.05
C ASN A 142 25.06 -16.26 5.17
N GLY A 143 24.20 -16.69 6.10
CA GLY A 143 23.73 -15.86 7.22
C GLY A 143 22.66 -14.81 6.86
N LYS A 144 22.15 -14.83 5.64
CA LYS A 144 21.05 -13.96 5.19
C LYS A 144 19.79 -14.76 4.92
N ALA A 145 18.67 -14.20 5.32
CA ALA A 145 17.35 -14.70 4.96
C ALA A 145 17.04 -14.35 3.50
N LEU A 146 16.84 -15.34 2.65
CA LEU A 146 16.52 -15.15 1.23
C LEU A 146 15.30 -15.95 0.84
N MET A 147 14.35 -15.32 0.16
CA MET A 147 13.20 -15.98 -0.51
C MET A 147 13.65 -16.46 -1.88
N CYS A 148 14.39 -17.57 -1.92
CA CYS A 148 15.19 -17.94 -3.08
C CYS A 148 14.51 -18.93 -4.04
N ALA A 149 13.28 -19.36 -3.76
CA ALA A 149 12.54 -20.30 -4.59
C ALA A 149 11.04 -19.99 -4.63
N LEU A 150 10.37 -20.49 -5.66
CA LEU A 150 8.91 -20.61 -5.71
C LEU A 150 8.56 -22.10 -5.61
N LEU A 151 7.67 -22.43 -4.70
CA LEU A 151 7.15 -23.79 -4.51
C LEU A 151 5.72 -23.88 -5.03
N LYS A 152 5.43 -24.98 -5.69
CA LYS A 152 4.09 -25.33 -6.12
C LYS A 152 3.58 -26.50 -5.28
N TYR A 153 2.44 -26.31 -4.65
CA TYR A 153 1.70 -27.29 -3.86
C TYR A 153 0.40 -27.65 -4.58
N ASN A 154 0.15 -28.93 -4.77
CA ASN A 154 -1.10 -29.41 -5.33
C ASN A 154 -2.04 -29.85 -4.20
N ILE A 155 -3.18 -29.17 -4.08
CA ILE A 155 -4.13 -29.35 -2.97
C ILE A 155 -4.69 -30.78 -2.93
N SER A 156 -4.99 -31.39 -4.08
CA SER A 156 -5.63 -32.72 -4.15
C SER A 156 -4.69 -33.86 -3.79
N THR A 157 -3.40 -33.71 -4.09
CA THR A 157 -2.40 -34.79 -3.88
C THR A 157 -1.48 -34.53 -2.70
N GLY A 158 -1.46 -33.31 -2.15
CA GLY A 158 -0.49 -32.87 -1.13
C GLY A 158 0.96 -32.79 -1.65
N LYS A 159 1.18 -32.89 -2.97
CA LYS A 159 2.53 -32.89 -3.54
C LYS A 159 3.09 -31.49 -3.63
N VAL A 160 4.29 -31.32 -3.08
CA VAL A 160 5.10 -30.11 -3.22
C VAL A 160 6.18 -30.32 -4.27
N SER A 161 6.43 -29.33 -5.10
CA SER A 161 7.54 -29.31 -6.05
C SER A 161 8.14 -27.90 -6.13
N GLU A 162 9.45 -27.80 -6.29
CA GLU A 162 10.12 -26.54 -6.58
C GLU A 162 10.00 -26.20 -8.06
N LEU A 163 9.65 -24.98 -8.37
CA LEU A 163 9.66 -24.50 -9.75
C LEU A 163 11.10 -24.23 -10.20
N PRO A 164 11.47 -24.56 -11.46
CA PRO A 164 12.84 -24.40 -11.97
C PRO A 164 13.19 -22.93 -12.27
N ILE A 165 12.84 -22.05 -11.34
CA ILE A 165 13.06 -20.60 -11.46
C ILE A 165 14.20 -20.21 -10.53
N LYS A 166 15.21 -19.53 -11.08
CA LYS A 166 16.32 -19.01 -10.30
C LYS A 166 16.18 -17.50 -10.12
N ALA A 167 16.29 -17.03 -8.89
CA ALA A 167 16.36 -15.62 -8.59
C ALA A 167 17.59 -15.00 -9.31
N ARG A 168 17.39 -13.91 -10.01
CA ARG A 168 18.48 -13.09 -10.60
C ARG A 168 18.97 -12.05 -9.60
N ASN A 169 18.04 -11.60 -8.75
CA ASN A 169 18.29 -10.75 -7.60
C ASN A 169 18.34 -11.61 -6.32
N ASP A 170 17.74 -11.16 -5.24
CA ASP A 170 17.87 -11.84 -3.94
C ASP A 170 16.61 -12.62 -3.54
N HIS A 171 15.41 -12.17 -3.99
CA HIS A 171 14.12 -12.69 -3.53
C HIS A 171 13.10 -12.87 -4.64
N LEU A 172 12.46 -14.02 -4.67
CA LEU A 172 11.26 -14.31 -5.47
C LEU A 172 10.03 -14.14 -4.56
N ILE A 173 9.25 -13.09 -4.76
CA ILE A 173 8.10 -12.73 -3.94
C ILE A 173 6.87 -12.39 -4.78
N TYR A 174 5.70 -12.36 -4.13
CA TYR A 174 4.40 -11.99 -4.72
C TYR A 174 4.05 -12.79 -5.99
N PRO A 175 4.16 -14.13 -5.98
CA PRO A 175 3.76 -14.93 -7.13
C PRO A 175 2.24 -14.85 -7.32
N VAL A 176 1.81 -14.58 -8.55
CA VAL A 176 0.42 -14.69 -9.00
C VAL A 176 0.40 -15.48 -10.30
N PHE A 177 -0.59 -16.33 -10.52
CA PHE A 177 -0.64 -17.13 -11.72
C PHE A 177 -2.06 -17.48 -12.15
N ASN A 178 -2.19 -17.82 -13.41
CA ASN A 178 -3.38 -18.36 -14.03
C ASN A 178 -3.01 -19.51 -14.98
N GLU A 179 -3.89 -19.94 -15.88
CA GLU A 179 -3.62 -21.01 -16.84
C GLU A 179 -2.59 -20.63 -17.93
N LYS A 180 -2.23 -19.34 -18.06
CA LYS A 180 -1.33 -18.83 -19.10
C LYS A 180 0.03 -18.43 -18.54
N TYR A 181 0.04 -17.69 -17.44
CA TYR A 181 1.24 -17.03 -16.92
C TYR A 181 1.42 -17.25 -15.43
N LEU A 182 2.68 -17.36 -15.04
CA LEU A 182 3.14 -17.13 -13.66
C LEU A 182 3.90 -15.81 -13.67
N VAL A 183 3.49 -14.87 -12.84
CA VAL A 183 4.13 -13.58 -12.66
C VAL A 183 4.63 -13.47 -11.22
N TYR A 184 5.80 -12.90 -11.02
CA TYR A 184 6.41 -12.73 -9.71
C TYR A 184 7.34 -11.51 -9.70
N PHE A 185 7.71 -11.06 -8.53
CA PHE A 185 8.69 -10.00 -8.34
C PHE A 185 10.03 -10.60 -7.89
N ASP A 186 11.08 -10.38 -8.67
CA ASP A 186 12.46 -10.75 -8.33
C ASP A 186 13.14 -9.55 -7.68
N ALA A 187 13.03 -9.47 -6.35
CA ALA A 187 13.40 -8.30 -5.56
C ALA A 187 14.90 -8.24 -5.24
N ASN A 188 15.42 -7.03 -5.25
CA ASN A 188 16.80 -6.73 -4.85
C ASN A 188 16.81 -6.07 -3.46
N GLN A 189 17.27 -6.79 -2.45
CA GLN A 189 17.35 -6.27 -1.07
C GLN A 189 18.21 -5.02 -0.91
N LYS A 190 19.26 -4.87 -1.73
CA LYS A 190 20.21 -3.77 -1.57
C LYS A 190 19.67 -2.43 -2.03
N ASN A 191 18.85 -2.45 -3.08
CA ASN A 191 18.39 -1.24 -3.75
C ASN A 191 16.90 -0.95 -3.47
N GLY A 192 16.17 -1.90 -2.87
CA GLY A 192 14.74 -1.78 -2.61
C GLY A 192 13.88 -1.84 -3.87
N GLY A 193 14.44 -2.24 -5.01
CA GLY A 193 13.73 -2.44 -6.27
C GLY A 193 13.85 -3.89 -6.74
N GLY A 194 13.64 -4.14 -8.02
CA GLY A 194 13.73 -5.47 -8.61
C GLY A 194 13.15 -5.54 -10.01
N ASP A 195 12.82 -6.76 -10.44
CA ASP A 195 12.26 -7.04 -11.76
C ASP A 195 10.89 -7.72 -11.63
N ILE A 196 9.87 -7.21 -12.29
CA ILE A 196 8.62 -7.94 -12.54
C ILE A 196 8.92 -8.94 -13.66
N CYS A 197 8.76 -10.22 -13.36
CA CYS A 197 9.04 -11.31 -14.27
C CYS A 197 7.76 -12.08 -14.61
N ALA A 198 7.65 -12.55 -15.85
CA ALA A 198 6.56 -13.43 -16.28
C ALA A 198 7.12 -14.70 -16.96
N LEU A 199 6.53 -15.84 -16.63
CA LEU A 199 6.80 -17.14 -17.25
C LEU A 199 5.54 -17.62 -17.98
N ASP A 200 5.68 -17.94 -19.26
CA ASP A 200 4.61 -18.56 -20.06
C ASP A 200 4.47 -20.04 -19.65
N LEU A 201 3.37 -20.39 -18.98
CA LEU A 201 3.11 -21.75 -18.50
C LEU A 201 2.67 -22.71 -19.60
N LYS A 202 2.26 -22.22 -20.77
CA LYS A 202 1.90 -23.04 -21.92
C LYS A 202 3.13 -23.55 -22.68
N ASN A 203 4.26 -22.88 -22.51
CA ASN A 203 5.52 -23.26 -23.13
C ASN A 203 6.47 -23.84 -22.07
N SER A 204 6.55 -25.18 -22.01
CA SER A 204 7.38 -25.88 -21.02
C SER A 204 8.89 -25.60 -21.11
N SER A 205 9.35 -25.01 -22.22
CA SER A 205 10.74 -24.61 -22.43
C SER A 205 10.95 -23.08 -22.26
N ALA A 206 9.93 -22.33 -21.87
CA ALA A 206 10.04 -20.91 -21.69
C ALA A 206 10.93 -20.57 -20.47
N GLU A 207 11.75 -19.56 -20.64
CA GLU A 207 12.49 -18.92 -19.54
C GLU A 207 11.70 -17.68 -19.08
N PRO A 208 11.76 -17.33 -17.78
CA PRO A 208 11.11 -16.13 -17.30
C PRO A 208 11.63 -14.88 -18.00
N LYS A 209 10.72 -14.05 -18.50
CA LYS A 209 11.00 -12.75 -19.10
C LYS A 209 10.90 -11.64 -18.06
N ILE A 210 11.79 -10.64 -18.14
CA ILE A 210 11.63 -9.38 -17.39
C ILE A 210 10.63 -8.52 -18.16
N ILE A 211 9.48 -8.27 -17.56
CA ILE A 211 8.44 -7.38 -18.09
C ILE A 211 8.77 -5.93 -17.75
N LYS A 212 9.20 -5.69 -16.50
CA LYS A 212 9.48 -4.32 -16.02
C LYS A 212 10.57 -4.32 -14.96
N LYS A 213 11.46 -3.34 -15.04
CA LYS A 213 12.38 -3.00 -13.93
C LYS A 213 11.74 -1.95 -13.04
N VAL A 214 11.69 -2.22 -11.75
CA VAL A 214 11.23 -1.32 -10.70
C VAL A 214 12.43 -0.87 -9.90
N TYR A 215 12.63 0.42 -9.77
CA TYR A 215 13.83 0.96 -9.13
C TYR A 215 13.67 1.20 -7.64
N VAL A 216 12.44 1.40 -7.17
CA VAL A 216 12.13 1.69 -5.77
C VAL A 216 10.86 0.95 -5.37
N GLY A 217 10.90 0.28 -4.22
CA GLY A 217 9.76 -0.46 -3.69
C GLY A 217 9.63 -1.88 -4.24
N GLN A 218 8.73 -2.62 -3.66
CA GLN A 218 8.40 -4.01 -4.00
C GLN A 218 6.90 -4.06 -4.24
N PRO A 219 6.45 -3.79 -5.48
CA PRO A 219 5.03 -3.76 -5.77
C PRO A 219 4.44 -5.16 -5.73
N GLU A 220 3.30 -5.32 -5.10
CA GLU A 220 2.43 -6.45 -5.36
C GLU A 220 1.90 -6.36 -6.78
N ILE A 221 1.68 -7.51 -7.39
CA ILE A 221 1.23 -7.63 -8.77
C ILE A 221 -0.14 -8.27 -8.76
N LYS A 222 -1.07 -7.71 -9.52
CA LYS A 222 -2.37 -8.33 -9.81
C LYS A 222 -2.38 -8.80 -11.24
N LEU A 223 -2.85 -10.03 -11.46
CA LEU A 223 -2.90 -10.68 -12.77
C LEU A 223 -4.34 -10.99 -13.14
N TRP A 224 -4.74 -10.60 -14.34
CA TRP A 224 -5.99 -11.00 -14.96
C TRP A 224 -5.77 -11.33 -16.43
N ASP A 225 -6.11 -12.52 -16.86
CA ASP A 225 -5.87 -13.04 -18.20
C ASP A 225 -4.41 -12.84 -18.67
N GLU A 226 -4.14 -11.97 -19.62
CA GLU A 226 -2.81 -11.62 -20.15
C GLU A 226 -2.31 -10.27 -19.66
N TYR A 227 -2.99 -9.66 -18.67
CA TYR A 227 -2.67 -8.34 -18.15
C TYR A 227 -2.21 -8.38 -16.70
N ILE A 228 -1.22 -7.56 -16.41
CA ILE A 228 -0.80 -7.30 -15.03
C ILE A 228 -0.99 -5.83 -14.68
N ALA A 229 -1.27 -5.58 -13.41
CA ALA A 229 -1.31 -4.24 -12.85
C ALA A 229 -0.52 -4.15 -11.55
N TRP A 230 0.09 -3.00 -11.30
CA TRP A 230 0.82 -2.72 -10.07
C TRP A 230 0.89 -1.22 -9.78
N THR A 231 1.24 -0.87 -8.55
CA THR A 231 1.52 0.50 -8.15
C THR A 231 3.01 0.68 -7.90
N GLU A 232 3.64 1.68 -8.53
CA GLU A 232 4.99 2.11 -8.18
C GLU A 232 4.90 3.34 -7.25
N ARG A 233 5.51 3.24 -6.07
CA ARG A 233 5.68 4.34 -5.12
C ARG A 233 7.09 4.88 -5.23
N THR A 234 7.24 6.14 -5.63
CA THR A 234 8.54 6.72 -5.95
C THR A 234 9.11 7.61 -4.86
N GLY A 235 8.37 7.84 -3.78
CA GLY A 235 8.80 8.61 -2.61
C GLY A 235 9.04 10.11 -2.85
N SER A 236 9.57 10.51 -4.00
CA SER A 236 9.85 11.91 -4.37
C SER A 236 9.09 12.37 -5.61
N GLU A 237 8.54 11.43 -6.36
CA GLU A 237 7.71 11.68 -7.53
C GLU A 237 6.27 11.26 -7.25
N ARG A 238 5.41 11.39 -8.25
CA ARG A 238 4.03 10.91 -8.16
C ARG A 238 4.03 9.40 -8.23
N ASP A 239 3.31 8.76 -7.31
CA ASP A 239 2.98 7.35 -7.42
C ASP A 239 2.19 7.09 -8.71
N LYS A 240 2.33 5.89 -9.27
CA LYS A 240 1.75 5.56 -10.58
C LYS A 240 1.12 4.18 -10.53
N ILE A 241 -0.05 4.04 -11.12
CA ILE A 241 -0.62 2.73 -11.46
C ILE A 241 -0.26 2.40 -12.90
N PHE A 242 0.27 1.22 -13.10
CA PHE A 242 0.61 0.66 -14.39
C PHE A 242 -0.28 -0.52 -14.74
N VAL A 243 -0.54 -0.66 -16.03
CA VAL A 243 -1.08 -1.88 -16.64
C VAL A 243 -0.14 -2.28 -17.77
N CYS A 244 0.16 -3.56 -17.85
CA CYS A 244 0.98 -4.13 -18.91
C CYS A 244 0.30 -5.34 -19.52
N HIS A 245 0.29 -5.41 -20.86
CA HIS A 245 -0.11 -6.60 -21.63
C HIS A 245 1.13 -7.49 -21.81
N ILE A 246 1.16 -8.65 -21.17
CA ILE A 246 2.34 -9.53 -21.08
C ILE A 246 2.88 -9.94 -22.47
N PRO A 247 2.04 -10.38 -23.45
CA PRO A 247 2.53 -10.81 -24.75
C PRO A 247 3.26 -9.73 -25.54
N THR A 248 2.78 -8.50 -25.49
CA THR A 248 3.35 -7.37 -26.26
C THR A 248 4.33 -6.53 -25.44
N GLU A 249 4.40 -6.74 -24.13
CA GLU A 249 5.17 -5.93 -23.18
C GLU A 249 4.76 -4.43 -23.18
N GLU A 250 3.62 -4.11 -23.81
CA GLU A 250 3.10 -2.76 -23.84
C GLU A 250 2.62 -2.34 -22.44
N THR A 251 3.24 -1.30 -21.92
CA THR A 251 2.97 -0.79 -20.57
C THR A 251 2.39 0.61 -20.63
N THR A 252 1.25 0.80 -19.99
CA THR A 252 0.53 2.08 -19.91
C THR A 252 0.45 2.55 -18.47
N VAL A 253 0.63 3.86 -18.25
CA VAL A 253 0.32 4.50 -16.97
C VAL A 253 -1.17 4.84 -16.97
N VAL A 254 -1.91 4.24 -16.06
CA VAL A 254 -3.35 4.48 -15.91
C VAL A 254 -3.61 5.78 -15.16
N GLN A 255 -2.90 6.00 -14.06
CA GLN A 255 -3.08 7.20 -13.24
C GLN A 255 -1.79 7.59 -12.50
N TYR A 256 -1.67 8.91 -12.25
CA TYR A 256 -0.65 9.51 -11.40
C TYR A 256 -1.29 10.02 -10.11
N PHE A 257 -0.63 9.82 -8.97
CA PHE A 257 -1.07 10.27 -7.65
C PHE A 257 -0.06 11.21 -7.02
N ASN A 258 -0.52 12.11 -6.17
CA ASN A 258 0.37 12.87 -5.31
C ASN A 258 0.76 11.98 -4.11
N SER A 259 2.05 11.74 -3.94
CA SER A 259 2.60 10.87 -2.88
C SER A 259 2.35 11.38 -1.45
N SER A 260 1.87 12.61 -1.29
CA SER A 260 1.53 13.23 0.00
C SER A 260 0.07 13.09 0.40
N GLY A 261 -0.75 12.47 -0.44
CA GLY A 261 -2.19 12.35 -0.24
C GLY A 261 -2.62 11.08 0.47
N TYR A 262 -3.90 10.89 0.53
CA TYR A 262 -4.59 9.66 0.90
C TYR A 262 -4.35 8.64 -0.24
N GLY A 263 -3.23 8.02 -0.18
CA GLY A 263 -2.45 7.25 -1.10
C GLY A 263 -3.15 6.50 -2.23
N ALA A 264 -2.36 6.19 -3.24
CA ALA A 264 -2.73 5.16 -4.18
C ALA A 264 -2.79 3.83 -3.44
N SER A 265 -3.94 3.19 -3.44
CA SER A 265 -4.04 1.80 -3.02
C SER A 265 -3.51 0.87 -4.09
N MET A 266 -3.32 -0.40 -3.73
CA MET A 266 -3.04 -1.42 -4.72
C MET A 266 -4.21 -1.53 -5.69
N PRO A 267 -3.96 -1.62 -7.01
CA PRO A 267 -5.02 -1.89 -7.97
C PRO A 267 -5.49 -3.34 -7.85
N TYR A 268 -6.73 -3.58 -8.17
CA TYR A 268 -7.31 -4.92 -8.26
C TYR A 268 -7.89 -5.14 -9.65
N PHE A 269 -7.69 -6.34 -10.20
CA PHE A 269 -8.16 -6.72 -11.53
C PHE A 269 -9.23 -7.79 -11.43
N GLU A 270 -10.37 -7.55 -12.07
CA GLU A 270 -11.41 -8.56 -12.21
C GLU A 270 -12.25 -8.31 -13.47
N ASN A 271 -12.47 -9.35 -14.25
CA ASN A 271 -13.30 -9.32 -15.47
C ASN A 271 -12.97 -8.15 -16.43
N GLY A 272 -11.67 -7.90 -16.66
CA GLY A 272 -11.21 -6.81 -17.53
C GLY A 272 -11.42 -5.41 -16.98
N LYS A 273 -11.82 -5.29 -15.72
CA LYS A 273 -11.95 -4.03 -15.01
C LYS A 273 -10.85 -3.90 -13.96
N LEU A 274 -10.10 -2.81 -14.02
CA LEU A 274 -9.17 -2.40 -13.00
C LEU A 274 -9.88 -1.44 -12.04
N ILE A 275 -9.78 -1.69 -10.73
CA ILE A 275 -10.26 -0.78 -9.70
C ILE A 275 -9.13 -0.41 -8.75
N TRP A 276 -9.18 0.79 -8.20
CA TRP A 276 -8.22 1.28 -7.21
C TRP A 276 -8.82 2.41 -6.39
N ALA A 277 -8.26 2.68 -5.23
CA ALA A 277 -8.57 3.91 -4.51
C ALA A 277 -7.47 4.95 -4.75
N GLY A 278 -7.86 6.21 -4.82
CA GLY A 278 -6.96 7.32 -5.01
C GLY A 278 -7.54 8.62 -4.52
N GLU A 279 -6.70 9.66 -4.44
CA GLU A 279 -7.11 10.99 -4.02
C GLU A 279 -8.23 11.51 -4.92
N ASP A 280 -9.30 12.00 -4.30
CA ASP A 280 -10.40 12.64 -4.99
C ASP A 280 -9.97 14.03 -5.47
N SER A 281 -10.04 14.25 -6.78
CA SER A 281 -9.63 15.52 -7.39
C SER A 281 -10.59 16.67 -7.09
N THR A 282 -11.81 16.37 -6.63
CA THR A 282 -12.88 17.36 -6.40
C THR A 282 -13.09 17.66 -4.92
N ARG A 283 -12.70 16.76 -4.02
CA ARG A 283 -12.89 16.87 -2.58
C ARG A 283 -11.54 16.78 -1.87
N ALA A 284 -11.13 17.88 -1.25
CA ALA A 284 -9.87 17.93 -0.51
C ALA A 284 -9.85 16.92 0.66
N ARG A 285 -8.75 16.18 0.78
CA ARG A 285 -8.53 15.16 1.82
C ARG A 285 -9.55 14.01 1.81
N CYS A 286 -10.08 13.71 0.64
CA CYS A 286 -10.93 12.55 0.41
C CYS A 286 -10.27 11.62 -0.60
N SER A 287 -10.61 10.35 -0.54
CA SER A 287 -10.27 9.37 -1.56
C SER A 287 -11.54 8.79 -2.16
N SER A 288 -11.46 8.35 -3.39
CA SER A 288 -12.55 7.66 -4.09
C SER A 288 -12.06 6.35 -4.66
N ILE A 289 -12.99 5.42 -4.86
CA ILE A 289 -12.74 4.20 -5.62
C ILE A 289 -13.01 4.51 -7.08
N ASN A 290 -11.99 4.32 -7.90
CA ASN A 290 -12.01 4.57 -9.32
C ASN A 290 -11.91 3.26 -10.10
N TYR A 291 -12.31 3.27 -11.35
CA TYR A 291 -12.19 2.13 -12.24
C TYR A 291 -11.88 2.53 -13.67
N ILE A 292 -11.34 1.59 -14.42
CA ILE A 292 -11.22 1.63 -15.87
C ILE A 292 -11.40 0.22 -16.43
N SER A 293 -12.14 0.09 -17.54
CA SER A 293 -12.17 -1.15 -18.30
C SER A 293 -11.02 -1.17 -19.30
N LEU A 294 -10.40 -2.32 -19.54
CA LEU A 294 -9.26 -2.43 -20.46
C LEU A 294 -9.50 -1.88 -21.87
N ASN A 295 -10.75 -1.85 -22.32
CA ASN A 295 -11.14 -1.35 -23.63
C ASN A 295 -11.57 0.12 -23.61
N GLU A 296 -11.47 0.80 -22.48
CA GLU A 296 -11.87 2.19 -22.30
C GLU A 296 -10.66 3.07 -22.02
N THR A 297 -10.78 4.36 -22.33
CA THR A 297 -9.75 5.36 -22.06
C THR A 297 -10.12 6.33 -20.94
N SER A 298 -11.37 6.27 -20.49
CA SER A 298 -11.89 7.16 -19.45
C SER A 298 -11.94 6.45 -18.10
N ILE A 299 -11.39 7.11 -17.07
CA ILE A 299 -11.52 6.69 -15.68
C ILE A 299 -12.90 7.10 -15.19
N GLY A 300 -13.65 6.14 -14.61
CA GLY A 300 -14.90 6.37 -13.91
C GLY A 300 -14.69 6.35 -12.39
N GLU A 301 -15.53 7.08 -11.66
CA GLU A 301 -15.63 6.97 -10.21
C GLU A 301 -16.68 5.91 -9.87
N LEU A 302 -16.31 4.94 -9.05
CA LEU A 302 -17.20 3.87 -8.59
C LEU A 302 -17.88 4.26 -7.28
N TYR A 303 -17.11 4.78 -6.33
CA TYR A 303 -17.62 5.15 -5.02
C TYR A 303 -16.85 6.35 -4.44
N PRO A 304 -17.56 7.43 -4.05
CA PRO A 304 -16.95 8.59 -3.40
C PRO A 304 -16.80 8.34 -1.90
N GLY A 305 -15.58 8.02 -1.44
CA GLY A 305 -15.31 7.76 -0.02
C GLY A 305 -14.74 8.97 0.74
N VAL A 306 -14.24 8.71 1.95
CA VAL A 306 -13.47 9.69 2.75
C VAL A 306 -12.03 9.24 2.87
N TYR A 307 -11.80 8.01 3.28
CA TYR A 307 -10.47 7.44 3.42
C TYR A 307 -10.48 5.98 2.93
N VAL A 308 -11.06 5.79 1.74
CA VAL A 308 -11.17 4.46 1.14
C VAL A 308 -9.82 4.02 0.58
N HIS A 309 -9.50 2.74 0.77
CA HIS A 309 -8.28 2.13 0.24
C HIS A 309 -8.46 0.64 0.00
N ASP A 310 -7.55 0.07 -0.81
CA ASP A 310 -7.44 -1.34 -1.15
C ASP A 310 -8.77 -1.98 -1.61
N PRO A 311 -9.45 -1.42 -2.63
CA PRO A 311 -10.71 -1.99 -3.11
C PRO A 311 -10.47 -3.30 -3.86
N GLU A 312 -11.33 -4.28 -3.62
CA GLU A 312 -11.41 -5.54 -4.35
C GLU A 312 -12.82 -5.81 -4.86
N THR A 313 -12.96 -6.66 -5.88
CA THR A 313 -14.26 -7.05 -6.44
C THR A 313 -14.22 -8.48 -6.98
N ASN A 314 -15.34 -9.18 -6.92
CA ASN A 314 -15.57 -10.45 -7.62
C ASN A 314 -16.48 -10.27 -8.87
N GLY A 315 -16.65 -9.01 -9.33
CA GLY A 315 -17.52 -8.66 -10.44
C GLY A 315 -18.96 -8.41 -10.04
N LYS A 316 -19.43 -8.92 -8.90
CA LYS A 316 -20.78 -8.74 -8.35
C LYS A 316 -20.77 -7.87 -7.09
N TYR A 317 -19.83 -8.12 -6.20
CA TYR A 317 -19.62 -7.38 -4.96
C TYR A 317 -18.33 -6.61 -5.02
N TYR A 318 -18.28 -5.51 -4.28
CA TYR A 318 -17.11 -4.69 -4.02
C TYR A 318 -16.84 -4.70 -2.53
N ALA A 319 -15.56 -4.75 -2.16
CA ALA A 319 -15.14 -4.61 -0.78
C ALA A 319 -13.97 -3.63 -0.70
N TRP A 320 -13.86 -2.88 0.39
CA TRP A 320 -12.77 -1.94 0.62
C TRP A 320 -12.62 -1.62 2.10
N LEU A 321 -11.48 -1.08 2.46
CA LEU A 321 -11.26 -0.50 3.78
C LEU A 321 -11.54 1.00 3.75
N ASP A 322 -12.13 1.53 4.82
CA ASP A 322 -12.29 2.97 5.05
C ASP A 322 -11.77 3.33 6.44
N GLY A 323 -10.93 4.35 6.51
CA GLY A 323 -10.22 4.78 7.71
C GLY A 323 -8.71 4.63 7.60
N PRO A 324 -7.97 5.07 8.62
CA PRO A 324 -6.51 4.91 8.66
C PRO A 324 -6.11 3.43 8.60
N HIS A 325 -5.03 3.14 7.86
CA HIS A 325 -4.49 1.78 7.83
C HIS A 325 -4.26 1.22 9.25
N GLY A 326 -4.62 -0.04 9.46
CA GLY A 326 -4.44 -0.74 10.73
C GLY A 326 -5.76 -0.94 11.49
N PRO A 327 -5.73 -1.13 12.81
CA PRO A 327 -6.86 -1.64 13.60
C PRO A 327 -8.06 -0.68 13.72
N SER A 328 -8.00 0.50 13.14
CA SER A 328 -9.14 1.44 13.09
C SER A 328 -9.88 1.43 11.75
N ALA A 329 -9.41 0.69 10.76
CA ALA A 329 -10.07 0.59 9.47
C ALA A 329 -11.36 -0.23 9.57
N LYS A 330 -12.36 0.16 8.78
CA LYS A 330 -13.63 -0.55 8.62
C LYS A 330 -13.68 -1.21 7.26
N LEU A 331 -14.07 -2.47 7.24
CA LEU A 331 -14.35 -3.20 6.02
C LEU A 331 -15.78 -2.92 5.57
N TYR A 332 -15.93 -2.41 4.36
CA TYR A 332 -17.22 -2.22 3.71
C TYR A 332 -17.40 -3.24 2.59
N VAL A 333 -18.66 -3.65 2.41
CA VAL A 333 -19.11 -4.52 1.33
C VAL A 333 -20.29 -3.86 0.62
N TRP A 334 -20.32 -3.95 -0.70
CA TRP A 334 -21.35 -3.32 -1.54
C TRP A 334 -21.66 -4.16 -2.78
N ASP A 335 -22.92 -4.30 -3.12
CA ASP A 335 -23.39 -5.00 -4.33
C ASP A 335 -23.55 -4.08 -5.56
N GLY A 336 -23.06 -2.85 -5.48
CA GLY A 336 -23.21 -1.86 -6.54
C GLY A 336 -24.53 -1.08 -6.47
N SER A 337 -25.38 -1.36 -5.50
CA SER A 337 -26.65 -0.68 -5.31
C SER A 337 -26.87 -0.22 -3.86
N GLY A 338 -27.61 0.86 -3.67
CA GLY A 338 -27.90 1.38 -2.34
C GLY A 338 -26.66 1.82 -1.55
N THR A 339 -26.69 1.59 -0.25
CA THR A 339 -25.65 1.99 0.69
C THR A 339 -24.73 0.82 1.00
N PRO A 340 -23.39 0.99 0.97
CA PRO A 340 -22.46 -0.04 1.43
C PRO A 340 -22.70 -0.47 2.87
N VAL A 341 -22.49 -1.73 3.17
CA VAL A 341 -22.63 -2.32 4.51
C VAL A 341 -21.26 -2.39 5.18
N ALA A 342 -21.17 -1.91 6.42
CA ALA A 342 -19.98 -2.12 7.24
C ALA A 342 -19.98 -3.58 7.74
N ALA A 343 -19.12 -4.41 7.17
CA ALA A 343 -19.02 -5.83 7.49
C ALA A 343 -18.25 -6.08 8.79
N ALA A 344 -17.19 -5.29 9.04
CA ALA A 344 -16.36 -5.41 10.23
C ALA A 344 -15.61 -4.11 10.54
N GLU A 345 -15.17 -3.98 11.80
CA GLU A 345 -14.25 -2.93 12.27
C GLU A 345 -12.95 -3.57 12.76
N GLY A 346 -11.85 -2.82 12.67
CA GLY A 346 -10.54 -3.31 13.11
C GLY A 346 -9.88 -4.28 12.14
N VAL A 347 -10.19 -4.15 10.86
CA VAL A 347 -9.67 -5.02 9.80
C VAL A 347 -8.32 -4.49 9.33
N VAL A 348 -7.33 -5.37 9.27
CA VAL A 348 -5.98 -5.03 8.81
C VAL A 348 -5.83 -5.32 7.32
N GLU A 349 -6.28 -6.49 6.90
CA GLU A 349 -6.20 -7.00 5.53
C GLU A 349 -7.45 -7.82 5.22
N PHE A 350 -7.83 -7.92 3.97
CA PHE A 350 -8.95 -8.73 3.51
C PHE A 350 -8.73 -9.25 2.09
N GLY A 351 -9.60 -10.17 1.66
CA GLY A 351 -9.66 -10.63 0.28
C GLY A 351 -11.07 -11.10 -0.06
N ILE A 352 -11.51 -10.87 -1.29
CA ILE A 352 -12.85 -11.20 -1.77
C ILE A 352 -12.88 -12.53 -2.51
N ALA A 353 -13.91 -13.33 -2.27
CA ALA A 353 -14.25 -14.53 -3.03
C ALA A 353 -15.65 -14.41 -3.65
N GLU A 354 -16.13 -15.45 -4.32
CA GLU A 354 -17.43 -15.45 -4.97
C GLU A 354 -18.58 -15.17 -3.99
N ASN A 355 -18.58 -15.81 -2.81
CA ASN A 355 -19.70 -15.81 -1.87
C ASN A 355 -19.39 -15.10 -0.54
N PHE A 356 -18.15 -14.65 -0.32
CA PHE A 356 -17.72 -14.05 0.94
C PHE A 356 -16.55 -13.09 0.77
N VAL A 357 -16.30 -12.31 1.82
CA VAL A 357 -15.03 -11.62 2.08
C VAL A 357 -14.38 -12.27 3.29
N ALA A 358 -13.10 -12.67 3.18
CA ALA A 358 -12.32 -13.06 4.33
C ALA A 358 -11.43 -11.89 4.78
N TYR A 359 -11.17 -11.80 6.09
CA TYR A 359 -10.39 -10.69 6.64
C TYR A 359 -9.65 -11.08 7.93
N GLY A 360 -8.51 -10.42 8.15
CA GLY A 360 -7.71 -10.53 9.37
C GLY A 360 -8.15 -9.49 10.41
N LYS A 361 -8.47 -9.96 11.60
CA LYS A 361 -8.85 -9.12 12.74
C LYS A 361 -8.51 -9.81 14.06
N ASP A 362 -7.92 -9.09 15.03
CA ASP A 362 -7.63 -9.57 16.38
C ASP A 362 -6.87 -10.91 16.38
N GLU A 363 -5.81 -11.01 15.54
CA GLU A 363 -4.97 -12.21 15.37
C GLU A 363 -5.78 -13.47 14.96
N ALA A 364 -6.93 -13.26 14.31
CA ALA A 364 -7.79 -14.30 13.79
C ALA A 364 -8.23 -14.02 12.36
N VAL A 365 -8.66 -15.05 11.64
CA VAL A 365 -9.28 -14.93 10.33
C VAL A 365 -10.78 -15.09 10.46
N TRP A 366 -11.49 -14.21 9.78
CA TRP A 366 -12.94 -14.13 9.75
C TRP A 366 -13.44 -14.15 8.32
N ILE A 367 -14.69 -14.53 8.12
CA ILE A 367 -15.40 -14.42 6.84
C ILE A 367 -16.72 -13.68 7.04
N TYR A 368 -17.06 -12.81 6.10
CA TYR A 368 -18.38 -12.19 5.98
C TYR A 368 -19.09 -12.78 4.76
N VAL A 369 -20.19 -13.47 4.98
CA VAL A 369 -20.97 -14.19 3.95
C VAL A 369 -21.98 -13.26 3.32
N PHE A 370 -21.94 -13.08 1.99
CA PHE A 370 -22.79 -12.12 1.29
C PHE A 370 -24.28 -12.50 1.35
N GLU A 371 -24.61 -13.77 1.27
CA GLU A 371 -25.99 -14.24 1.22
C GLU A 371 -26.79 -13.86 2.48
N ASN A 372 -26.18 -13.97 3.65
CA ASN A 372 -26.88 -13.77 4.92
C ASN A 372 -26.40 -12.53 5.69
N GLY A 373 -25.36 -11.81 5.21
CA GLY A 373 -24.84 -10.61 5.82
C GLY A 373 -24.24 -10.82 7.21
N LYS A 374 -23.67 -12.00 7.50
CA LYS A 374 -23.10 -12.34 8.81
C LYS A 374 -21.62 -12.63 8.72
N SER A 375 -20.93 -12.30 9.80
CA SER A 375 -19.52 -12.67 9.97
C SER A 375 -19.38 -13.91 10.84
N TYR A 376 -18.41 -14.75 10.46
CA TYR A 376 -18.06 -15.98 11.14
C TYR A 376 -16.56 -16.04 11.35
N ARG A 377 -16.11 -16.54 12.49
CA ARG A 377 -14.69 -16.81 12.71
C ARG A 377 -14.28 -18.08 11.98
N LEU A 378 -13.17 -18.04 11.26
CA LEU A 378 -12.64 -19.15 10.48
C LEU A 378 -11.59 -19.93 11.27
N THR A 379 -10.76 -19.25 12.03
CA THR A 379 -9.63 -19.85 12.75
C THR A 379 -9.94 -20.07 14.23
N PRO A 380 -9.34 -21.12 14.87
CA PRO A 380 -9.52 -21.43 16.28
C PRO A 380 -9.14 -20.27 17.20
N GLU A 381 -9.77 -20.15 18.38
CA GLU A 381 -9.42 -19.14 19.39
C GLU A 381 -8.00 -19.28 19.96
N ARG A 382 -7.41 -20.48 19.83
CA ARG A 382 -6.08 -20.79 20.36
C ARG A 382 -4.95 -20.40 19.43
N GLU A 383 -5.26 -20.03 18.19
CA GLU A 383 -4.28 -19.73 17.18
C GLU A 383 -4.11 -18.22 17.01
N ASN A 384 -2.86 -17.79 17.00
CA ASN A 384 -2.49 -16.46 16.53
C ASN A 384 -2.22 -16.57 15.03
N THR A 385 -2.98 -15.86 14.23
CA THR A 385 -2.94 -15.99 12.78
C THR A 385 -2.68 -14.65 12.11
N GLN A 386 -1.92 -14.69 11.04
CA GLN A 386 -1.76 -13.60 10.09
C GLN A 386 -2.50 -13.97 8.81
N PHE A 387 -3.46 -13.16 8.41
CA PHE A 387 -4.17 -13.31 7.15
C PHE A 387 -3.20 -13.09 5.97
N LEU A 388 -3.27 -13.93 4.95
CA LEU A 388 -2.40 -13.86 3.78
C LEU A 388 -3.16 -13.59 2.47
N GLY A 389 -4.46 -13.81 2.45
CA GLY A 389 -5.28 -13.51 1.28
C GLY A 389 -6.33 -14.56 0.94
N VAL A 390 -7.05 -14.28 -0.13
CA VAL A 390 -8.04 -15.17 -0.76
C VAL A 390 -7.69 -15.31 -2.23
N SER A 391 -7.63 -16.53 -2.72
CA SER A 391 -7.53 -16.81 -4.14
C SER A 391 -8.05 -18.19 -4.47
N GLY A 392 -8.65 -18.37 -5.65
CA GLY A 392 -9.27 -19.63 -6.06
C GLY A 392 -10.35 -20.14 -5.11
N GLY A 393 -11.00 -19.25 -4.33
CA GLY A 393 -11.99 -19.59 -3.31
C GLY A 393 -11.41 -20.05 -1.96
N TYR A 394 -10.08 -20.25 -1.89
CA TYR A 394 -9.40 -20.63 -0.65
C TYR A 394 -9.00 -19.39 0.15
N VAL A 395 -9.23 -19.47 1.46
CA VAL A 395 -8.69 -18.52 2.44
C VAL A 395 -7.36 -19.05 2.93
N MET A 396 -6.34 -18.20 2.95
CA MET A 396 -4.99 -18.60 3.37
C MET A 396 -4.51 -17.70 4.50
N TRP A 397 -3.85 -18.31 5.47
CA TRP A 397 -3.27 -17.59 6.62
C TRP A 397 -1.99 -18.27 7.09
N MET A 398 -1.23 -17.53 7.87
CA MET A 398 -0.06 -18.05 8.57
C MET A 398 -0.42 -18.28 10.03
N ASP A 399 -0.21 -19.49 10.52
CA ASP A 399 -0.24 -19.81 11.94
C ASP A 399 1.12 -19.43 12.56
N VAL A 400 1.10 -18.38 13.38
CA VAL A 400 2.30 -17.86 14.08
C VAL A 400 2.29 -18.21 15.57
N THR A 401 1.46 -19.14 15.99
CA THR A 401 1.36 -19.58 17.39
C THR A 401 2.66 -20.22 17.88
N SER A 402 3.30 -21.00 17.01
CA SER A 402 4.59 -21.63 17.29
C SER A 402 5.74 -20.68 16.99
N ARG A 403 6.69 -20.56 17.93
CA ARG A 403 7.92 -19.79 17.70
C ARG A 403 8.97 -20.53 16.86
N GLU A 404 8.72 -21.81 16.54
CA GLU A 404 9.70 -22.64 15.86
C GLU A 404 9.62 -22.53 14.33
N ARG A 405 8.43 -22.34 13.81
CA ARG A 405 8.20 -22.11 12.36
C ARG A 405 6.83 -21.52 12.10
N ASP A 406 6.75 -20.70 11.07
CA ASP A 406 5.51 -20.20 10.51
C ASP A 406 4.92 -21.28 9.58
N ILE A 407 3.63 -21.58 9.74
CA ILE A 407 2.94 -22.59 8.96
C ILE A 407 1.86 -21.91 8.13
N ILE A 408 1.91 -22.07 6.80
CA ILE A 408 0.80 -21.66 5.95
C ILE A 408 -0.31 -22.68 6.03
N LYS A 409 -1.47 -22.23 6.46
CA LYS A 409 -2.71 -22.97 6.47
C LYS A 409 -3.68 -22.43 5.43
N TYR A 410 -4.60 -23.24 5.00
CA TYR A 410 -5.64 -22.87 4.06
C TYR A 410 -6.93 -23.66 4.30
N ALA A 411 -8.05 -23.06 3.94
CA ALA A 411 -9.37 -23.70 3.96
C ALA A 411 -10.24 -23.21 2.80
N LEU A 412 -11.14 -24.09 2.36
CA LEU A 412 -12.25 -23.73 1.50
C LEU A 412 -13.49 -23.62 2.38
N PRO A 413 -14.03 -22.40 2.65
CA PRO A 413 -15.22 -22.26 3.47
C PRO A 413 -16.40 -23.06 2.92
N PRO A 414 -17.14 -23.82 3.73
CA PRO A 414 -18.29 -24.62 3.31
C PRO A 414 -19.55 -23.76 3.15
N LEU A 415 -19.61 -22.94 2.09
CA LEU A 415 -20.66 -21.96 1.82
C LEU A 415 -21.48 -22.31 0.58
#